data_abaf6820ab4af950cd0c3fb36ec052fe
#
_entry.id   abaf6820ab4af950cd0c3fb36ec052fe
#
_cell.length_a   1.000
_cell.length_b   1.000
_cell.length_c   1.000
_cell.angle_alpha   90.00
_cell.angle_beta   90.00
_cell.angle_gamma   90.00
#
_symmetry.space_group_name_H-M   'P 1'
#
loop_
_entity.id
_entity.type
_entity.pdbx_description
1 polymer ?
#
loop_
_entity_poly.entity_id
_entity_poly.type
_entity_poly.pdbx_seq_one_letter_code
_entity_poly.pdbx_strand_id
1 'polypeptide(L)'
;MSNSKRSYLSVFFGVISLVFASQISAFSQEVEKSATSTVTIKNFGQMDDRFFRGGQPRENDYQQLAALGIKTVIDLQIETKDYEKGNVEALGMKYVNIPMSDKDYPESDKISEFLKLVDDPATGKFYVHCAGGRHRTGVMGAVYRFNRYNWNYDQVYAEMKKFDFYTRWGHGDMKKFVQDYAANLTSKQATATVTTSVN
;
A
#
# COMPACT_ATOMS: atom_id res chain seq x y z
N MET A 1 -59.02 15.31 -17.61
CA MET A 1 -58.31 14.04 -17.87
C MET A 1 -56.99 14.38 -18.52
N SER A 2 -55.92 14.30 -17.86
CA SER A 2 -54.51 14.27 -18.32
C SER A 2 -53.58 14.66 -17.17
N ASN A 3 -52.81 13.73 -16.63
CA ASN A 3 -51.48 13.97 -16.03
C ASN A 3 -50.96 12.73 -15.27
N SER A 4 -51.04 11.54 -15.89
CA SER A 4 -50.52 10.34 -15.23
C SER A 4 -49.37 9.62 -15.99
N LYS A 5 -48.78 10.22 -17.02
CA LYS A 5 -47.76 9.53 -17.84
C LYS A 5 -46.31 10.06 -17.68
N ARG A 6 -46.09 11.12 -16.91
CA ARG A 6 -44.73 11.70 -16.77
C ARG A 6 -43.90 11.16 -15.61
N SER A 7 -44.49 10.50 -14.62
CA SER A 7 -43.79 10.04 -13.42
C SER A 7 -43.02 8.74 -13.57
N TYR A 8 -43.45 7.84 -14.48
CA TYR A 8 -42.80 6.53 -14.64
C TYR A 8 -41.49 6.55 -15.44
N LEU A 9 -41.29 7.55 -16.31
CA LEU A 9 -40.10 7.63 -17.16
C LEU A 9 -38.85 8.08 -16.37
N SER A 10 -39.01 8.96 -15.37
CA SER A 10 -37.92 9.45 -14.55
C SER A 10 -37.39 8.41 -13.57
N VAL A 11 -38.24 7.53 -13.06
CA VAL A 11 -37.83 6.44 -12.14
C VAL A 11 -37.07 5.33 -12.91
N PHE A 12 -37.46 5.03 -14.14
CA PHE A 12 -36.79 4.02 -14.94
C PHE A 12 -35.37 4.41 -15.36
N PHE A 13 -35.13 5.69 -15.68
CA PHE A 13 -33.79 6.18 -16.00
C PHE A 13 -32.84 6.17 -14.79
N GLY A 14 -33.32 6.48 -13.60
CA GLY A 14 -32.53 6.45 -12.37
C GLY A 14 -32.09 5.05 -11.96
N VAL A 15 -32.94 4.06 -12.09
CA VAL A 15 -32.63 2.66 -11.73
C VAL A 15 -31.66 2.03 -12.73
N ILE A 16 -31.79 2.30 -14.03
CA ILE A 16 -30.87 1.80 -15.05
C ILE A 16 -29.47 2.37 -14.86
N SER A 17 -29.32 3.66 -14.54
CA SER A 17 -28.01 4.28 -14.28
C SER A 17 -27.30 3.70 -13.06
N LEU A 18 -28.02 3.38 -11.99
CA LEU A 18 -27.46 2.78 -10.77
C LEU A 18 -26.99 1.33 -11.00
N VAL A 19 -27.73 0.55 -11.78
CA VAL A 19 -27.36 -0.83 -12.10
C VAL A 19 -26.13 -0.88 -13.02
N PHE A 20 -26.02 0.01 -14.00
CA PHE A 20 -24.85 0.09 -14.87
C PHE A 20 -23.58 0.50 -14.09
N ALA A 21 -23.68 1.46 -13.18
CA ALA A 21 -22.54 1.89 -12.37
C ALA A 21 -22.01 0.77 -11.45
N SER A 22 -22.90 -0.04 -10.87
CA SER A 22 -22.50 -1.18 -10.03
C SER A 22 -21.86 -2.32 -10.81
N GLN A 23 -22.30 -2.56 -12.04
CA GLN A 23 -21.71 -3.60 -12.90
C GLN A 23 -20.31 -3.22 -13.43
N ILE A 24 -20.09 -1.94 -13.75
CA ILE A 24 -18.76 -1.45 -14.17
C ILE A 24 -17.78 -1.58 -13.02
N SER A 25 -18.18 -1.24 -11.80
CA SER A 25 -17.31 -1.36 -10.61
C SER A 25 -16.96 -2.81 -10.30
N ALA A 26 -17.90 -3.73 -10.37
CA ALA A 26 -17.65 -5.16 -10.15
C ALA A 26 -16.73 -5.75 -11.22
N PHE A 27 -16.93 -5.42 -12.49
CA PHE A 27 -16.08 -5.85 -13.59
C PHE A 27 -14.64 -5.34 -13.44
N SER A 28 -14.46 -4.07 -13.05
CA SER A 28 -13.13 -3.50 -12.79
C SER A 28 -12.39 -4.20 -11.67
N GLN A 29 -13.09 -4.57 -10.59
CA GLN A 29 -12.49 -5.31 -9.46
C GLN A 29 -12.10 -6.74 -9.85
N GLU A 30 -12.89 -7.39 -10.68
CA GLU A 30 -12.60 -8.74 -11.15
C GLU A 30 -11.41 -8.77 -12.12
N VAL A 31 -11.28 -7.79 -12.99
CA VAL A 31 -10.12 -7.61 -13.88
C VAL A 31 -8.85 -7.33 -13.07
N GLU A 32 -8.91 -6.44 -12.07
CA GLU A 32 -7.76 -6.13 -11.21
C GLU A 32 -7.33 -7.35 -10.37
N LYS A 33 -8.28 -8.09 -9.81
CA LYS A 33 -8.02 -9.35 -9.09
C LYS A 33 -7.40 -10.41 -10.00
N SER A 34 -7.86 -10.54 -11.24
CA SER A 34 -7.28 -11.45 -12.23
C SER A 34 -5.86 -11.02 -12.60
N ALA A 35 -5.59 -9.74 -12.80
CA ALA A 35 -4.27 -9.22 -13.11
C ALA A 35 -3.27 -9.45 -11.95
N THR A 36 -3.68 -9.27 -10.70
CA THR A 36 -2.82 -9.53 -9.53
C THR A 36 -2.49 -11.02 -9.35
N SER A 37 -3.37 -11.92 -9.78
CA SER A 37 -3.15 -13.38 -9.69
C SER A 37 -2.08 -13.89 -10.66
N THR A 38 -1.71 -13.11 -11.67
CA THR A 38 -0.68 -13.48 -12.66
C THR A 38 0.72 -13.00 -12.28
N VAL A 39 0.87 -12.18 -11.23
CA VAL A 39 2.16 -11.65 -10.82
C VAL A 39 3.04 -12.73 -10.20
N THR A 40 4.24 -12.90 -10.74
CA THR A 40 5.20 -13.95 -10.33
C THR A 40 6.23 -13.47 -9.30
N ILE A 41 6.16 -12.21 -8.89
CA ILE A 41 7.08 -11.64 -7.89
C ILE A 41 6.88 -12.32 -6.55
N LYS A 42 7.99 -12.71 -5.92
CA LYS A 42 7.96 -13.36 -4.62
C LYS A 42 7.26 -12.50 -3.57
N ASN A 43 6.40 -13.12 -2.77
CA ASN A 43 5.69 -12.45 -1.66
C ASN A 43 4.90 -11.20 -2.11
N PHE A 44 4.41 -11.24 -3.35
CA PHE A 44 3.58 -10.18 -3.90
C PHE A 44 2.23 -10.10 -3.19
N GLY A 45 1.72 -8.89 -3.02
CA GLY A 45 0.39 -8.64 -2.48
C GLY A 45 -0.06 -7.21 -2.73
N GLN A 46 -1.36 -7.06 -2.78
CA GLN A 46 -2.05 -5.79 -2.82
C GLN A 46 -2.56 -5.47 -1.42
N MET A 47 -2.17 -4.33 -0.88
CA MET A 47 -2.63 -3.88 0.44
C MET A 47 -3.92 -3.03 0.34
N ASP A 48 -4.00 -2.17 -0.68
CA ASP A 48 -5.18 -1.41 -1.06
C ASP A 48 -5.11 -1.01 -2.54
N ASP A 49 -5.98 -0.10 -2.99
CA ASP A 49 -6.08 0.34 -4.40
C ASP A 49 -4.80 1.03 -4.91
N ARG A 50 -3.94 1.51 -4.02
CA ARG A 50 -2.71 2.22 -4.37
C ARG A 50 -1.44 1.46 -4.01
N PHE A 51 -1.43 0.72 -2.90
CA PHE A 51 -0.25 0.10 -2.33
C PHE A 51 -0.13 -1.38 -2.70
N PHE A 52 0.89 -1.70 -3.48
CA PHE A 52 1.33 -3.05 -3.79
C PHE A 52 2.69 -3.31 -3.16
N ARG A 53 2.95 -4.55 -2.76
CA ARG A 53 4.17 -4.93 -2.05
C ARG A 53 4.72 -6.25 -2.53
N GLY A 54 6.00 -6.50 -2.28
CA GLY A 54 6.62 -7.81 -2.58
C GLY A 54 8.11 -7.83 -2.33
N GLY A 55 8.77 -8.84 -2.88
CA GLY A 55 10.21 -8.97 -2.95
C GLY A 55 10.79 -8.23 -4.14
N GLN A 56 12.13 -8.33 -4.29
CA GLN A 56 12.85 -7.78 -5.44
C GLN A 56 12.30 -8.35 -6.73
N PRO A 57 11.80 -7.53 -7.67
CA PRO A 57 11.43 -7.99 -9.00
C PRO A 57 12.66 -8.43 -9.81
N ARG A 58 12.49 -9.45 -10.65
CA ARG A 58 13.45 -9.78 -11.70
C ARG A 58 13.28 -8.84 -12.88
N GLU A 59 14.23 -8.81 -13.80
CA GLU A 59 14.21 -7.89 -14.96
C GLU A 59 12.89 -7.90 -15.73
N ASN A 60 12.29 -9.06 -15.94
CA ASN A 60 11.04 -9.20 -16.68
C ASN A 60 9.76 -8.96 -15.86
N ASP A 61 9.88 -8.83 -14.54
CA ASP A 61 8.70 -8.67 -13.67
C ASP A 61 8.14 -7.22 -13.67
N TYR A 62 8.95 -6.22 -14.08
CA TYR A 62 8.51 -4.81 -14.10
C TYR A 62 7.39 -4.54 -15.09
N GLN A 63 7.30 -5.32 -16.18
CA GLN A 63 6.19 -5.25 -17.12
C GLN A 63 4.86 -5.63 -16.45
N GLN A 64 4.87 -6.59 -15.52
CA GLN A 64 3.69 -6.97 -14.76
C GLN A 64 3.25 -5.83 -13.82
N LEU A 65 4.20 -5.13 -13.19
CA LEU A 65 3.91 -3.96 -12.36
C LEU A 65 3.33 -2.81 -13.19
N ALA A 66 3.90 -2.53 -14.35
CA ALA A 66 3.38 -1.51 -15.27
C ALA A 66 1.95 -1.84 -15.74
N ALA A 67 1.66 -3.13 -16.03
CA ALA A 67 0.33 -3.61 -16.42
C ALA A 67 -0.73 -3.44 -15.31
N LEU A 68 -0.32 -3.49 -14.02
CA LEU A 68 -1.18 -3.18 -12.86
C LEU A 68 -1.42 -1.67 -12.69
N GLY A 69 -0.79 -0.84 -13.52
CA GLY A 69 -0.89 0.62 -13.45
C GLY A 69 0.00 1.24 -12.37
N ILE A 70 1.01 0.52 -11.87
CA ILE A 70 2.01 1.07 -10.94
C ILE A 70 2.68 2.28 -11.60
N LYS A 71 2.81 3.36 -10.83
CA LYS A 71 3.46 4.61 -11.25
C LYS A 71 4.79 4.83 -10.55
N THR A 72 4.95 4.27 -9.35
CA THR A 72 6.17 4.45 -8.57
C THR A 72 6.62 3.12 -7.97
N VAL A 73 7.90 2.79 -8.14
CA VAL A 73 8.56 1.66 -7.47
C VAL A 73 9.46 2.21 -6.37
N ILE A 74 9.28 1.71 -5.15
CA ILE A 74 10.01 2.14 -3.95
C ILE A 74 10.86 0.97 -3.47
N ASP A 75 12.18 1.09 -3.67
CA ASP A 75 13.16 0.12 -3.21
C ASP A 75 13.70 0.51 -1.83
N LEU A 76 13.64 -0.43 -0.88
CA LEU A 76 14.10 -0.24 0.50
C LEU A 76 15.50 -0.84 0.74
N GLN A 77 16.21 -1.22 -0.29
CA GLN A 77 17.52 -1.85 -0.16
C GLN A 77 18.65 -0.81 -0.15
N ILE A 78 19.69 -1.08 0.65
CA ILE A 78 20.94 -0.33 0.62
C ILE A 78 21.70 -0.67 -0.65
N GLU A 79 21.79 -1.96 -0.96
CA GLU A 79 22.42 -2.47 -2.20
C GLU A 79 21.33 -2.73 -3.24
N THR A 80 21.13 -1.77 -4.12
CA THR A 80 20.14 -1.83 -5.20
C THR A 80 20.63 -2.72 -6.35
N LYS A 81 19.74 -3.12 -7.24
CA LYS A 81 20.09 -3.86 -8.46
C LYS A 81 20.35 -2.90 -9.61
N ASP A 82 21.48 -3.03 -10.28
CA ASP A 82 21.91 -2.12 -11.37
C ASP A 82 20.89 -2.03 -12.50
N TYR A 83 20.15 -3.10 -12.76
CA TYR A 83 19.12 -3.14 -13.81
C TYR A 83 17.81 -2.42 -13.42
N GLU A 84 17.54 -2.25 -12.12
CA GLU A 84 16.21 -1.91 -11.63
C GLU A 84 15.74 -0.53 -12.08
N LYS A 85 16.52 0.50 -11.76
CA LYS A 85 16.17 1.88 -12.10
C LYS A 85 15.91 2.04 -13.60
N GLY A 86 16.80 1.49 -14.44
CA GLY A 86 16.66 1.56 -15.88
C GLY A 86 15.39 0.88 -16.40
N ASN A 87 15.05 -0.31 -15.88
CA ASN A 87 13.85 -1.05 -16.28
C ASN A 87 12.56 -0.34 -15.83
N VAL A 88 12.55 0.22 -14.63
CA VAL A 88 11.41 0.98 -14.10
C VAL A 88 11.15 2.23 -14.95
N GLU A 89 12.20 3.03 -15.22
CA GLU A 89 12.09 4.28 -15.98
C GLU A 89 11.75 4.03 -17.45
N ALA A 90 12.28 2.96 -18.06
CA ALA A 90 11.95 2.57 -19.44
C ALA A 90 10.46 2.24 -19.64
N LEU A 91 9.76 1.84 -18.58
CA LEU A 91 8.32 1.58 -18.58
C LEU A 91 7.46 2.80 -18.16
N GLY A 92 8.08 3.98 -18.04
CA GLY A 92 7.39 5.22 -17.66
C GLY A 92 6.99 5.28 -16.19
N MET A 93 7.55 4.44 -15.34
CA MET A 93 7.38 4.47 -13.88
C MET A 93 8.51 5.29 -13.23
N LYS A 94 8.25 5.82 -12.04
CA LYS A 94 9.25 6.51 -11.20
C LYS A 94 9.95 5.49 -10.30
N TYR A 95 11.27 5.54 -10.25
CA TYR A 95 12.08 4.79 -9.27
C TYR A 95 12.47 5.69 -8.10
N VAL A 96 12.26 5.21 -6.88
CA VAL A 96 12.67 5.88 -5.63
C VAL A 96 13.37 4.85 -4.75
N ASN A 97 14.57 5.19 -4.25
CA ASN A 97 15.26 4.38 -3.27
C ASN A 97 15.22 5.06 -1.89
N ILE A 98 14.68 4.35 -0.89
CA ILE A 98 14.68 4.73 0.52
C ILE A 98 15.46 3.65 1.28
N PRO A 99 16.81 3.75 1.31
CA PRO A 99 17.64 2.68 1.84
C PRO A 99 17.46 2.51 3.34
N MET A 100 17.20 1.26 3.77
CA MET A 100 17.04 0.85 5.15
C MET A 100 17.91 -0.36 5.48
N SER A 101 18.42 -0.44 6.68
CA SER A 101 19.01 -1.69 7.20
C SER A 101 17.95 -2.82 7.20
N ASP A 102 18.40 -4.03 6.99
CA ASP A 102 17.52 -5.21 7.02
C ASP A 102 17.34 -5.80 8.43
N LYS A 103 18.05 -5.28 9.43
CA LYS A 103 18.04 -5.78 10.82
C LYS A 103 17.82 -4.72 11.87
N ASP A 104 18.41 -3.52 11.68
CA ASP A 104 18.42 -2.48 12.69
C ASP A 104 17.04 -1.82 12.87
N TYR A 105 16.91 -1.11 14.00
CA TYR A 105 15.73 -0.31 14.29
C TYR A 105 15.57 0.79 13.22
N PRO A 106 14.41 0.87 12.52
CA PRO A 106 14.19 1.81 11.42
C PRO A 106 14.41 3.26 11.81
N GLU A 107 15.14 4.00 10.99
CA GLU A 107 15.43 5.41 11.17
C GLU A 107 14.19 6.28 10.91
N SER A 108 13.96 7.29 11.75
CA SER A 108 12.76 8.13 11.70
C SER A 108 12.66 8.99 10.43
N ASP A 109 13.81 9.39 9.86
CA ASP A 109 13.87 10.14 8.61
C ASP A 109 13.39 9.30 7.41
N LYS A 110 13.74 7.99 7.36
CA LYS A 110 13.27 7.05 6.33
C LYS A 110 11.76 6.83 6.41
N ILE A 111 11.21 6.76 7.63
CA ILE A 111 9.77 6.67 7.85
C ILE A 111 9.07 7.94 7.37
N SER A 112 9.62 9.10 7.71
CA SER A 112 9.08 10.40 7.30
C SER A 112 9.15 10.61 5.79
N GLU A 113 10.25 10.20 5.15
CA GLU A 113 10.43 10.23 3.70
C GLU A 113 9.39 9.35 2.99
N PHE A 114 9.21 8.13 3.48
CA PHE A 114 8.19 7.21 2.95
C PHE A 114 6.78 7.79 3.06
N LEU A 115 6.38 8.26 4.24
CA LEU A 115 5.05 8.83 4.45
C LEU A 115 4.80 10.03 3.54
N LYS A 116 5.76 10.96 3.44
CA LYS A 116 5.67 12.11 2.55
C LYS A 116 5.49 11.68 1.09
N LEU A 117 6.23 10.66 0.65
CA LEU A 117 6.12 10.13 -0.71
C LEU A 117 4.76 9.51 -1.00
N VAL A 118 4.25 8.63 -0.11
CA VAL A 118 2.98 7.93 -0.36
C VAL A 118 1.75 8.81 -0.11
N ASP A 119 1.91 9.92 0.61
CA ASP A 119 0.87 10.93 0.80
C ASP A 119 0.72 11.87 -0.41
N ASP A 120 1.76 11.99 -1.23
CA ASP A 120 1.71 12.75 -2.47
C ASP A 120 0.80 12.04 -3.50
N PRO A 121 -0.27 12.71 -3.99
CA PRO A 121 -1.11 12.15 -5.05
C PRO A 121 -0.35 11.82 -6.33
N ALA A 122 0.74 12.55 -6.64
CA ALA A 122 1.58 12.32 -7.80
C ALA A 122 2.31 10.97 -7.78
N THR A 123 2.44 10.34 -6.61
CA THR A 123 3.01 8.98 -6.48
C THR A 123 2.13 7.93 -7.16
N GLY A 124 0.83 8.16 -7.28
CA GLY A 124 -0.11 7.25 -7.94
C GLY A 124 -0.21 5.88 -7.23
N LYS A 125 -0.40 4.81 -8.00
CA LYS A 125 -0.23 3.43 -7.52
C LYS A 125 1.26 3.15 -7.34
N PHE A 126 1.64 2.53 -6.24
CA PHE A 126 3.05 2.30 -5.94
C PHE A 126 3.32 0.88 -5.46
N TYR A 127 4.52 0.40 -5.78
CA TYR A 127 5.03 -0.89 -5.37
C TYR A 127 6.22 -0.72 -4.43
N VAL A 128 6.13 -1.30 -3.22
CA VAL A 128 7.19 -1.24 -2.20
C VAL A 128 7.84 -2.60 -2.06
N HIS A 129 9.16 -2.65 -2.12
CA HIS A 129 9.89 -3.91 -1.96
C HIS A 129 11.20 -3.77 -1.19
N CYS A 130 11.69 -4.91 -0.76
CA CYS A 130 13.06 -5.18 -0.35
C CYS A 130 13.48 -6.52 -0.97
N ALA A 131 14.59 -7.11 -0.59
CA ALA A 131 15.04 -8.38 -1.15
C ALA A 131 13.98 -9.50 -1.08
N GLY A 132 13.33 -9.69 0.06
CA GLY A 132 12.35 -10.75 0.28
C GLY A 132 10.90 -10.32 0.40
N GLY A 133 10.60 -9.02 0.44
CA GLY A 133 9.26 -8.49 0.66
C GLY A 133 8.70 -8.72 2.07
N ARG A 134 9.56 -9.06 3.05
CA ARG A 134 9.16 -9.49 4.39
C ARG A 134 9.31 -8.41 5.44
N HIS A 135 10.56 -8.02 5.76
CA HIS A 135 10.92 -7.23 6.94
C HIS A 135 10.81 -5.72 6.69
N ARG A 136 11.69 -5.10 5.91
CA ARG A 136 11.64 -3.66 5.56
C ARG A 136 10.29 -3.29 4.92
N THR A 137 9.86 -4.09 3.95
CA THR A 137 8.54 -3.94 3.31
C THR A 137 7.39 -4.09 4.31
N GLY A 138 7.52 -5.02 5.27
CA GLY A 138 6.55 -5.20 6.35
C GLY A 138 6.45 -4.00 7.27
N VAL A 139 7.60 -3.40 7.63
CA VAL A 139 7.66 -2.18 8.45
C VAL A 139 6.96 -1.01 7.74
N MET A 140 7.26 -0.78 6.45
CA MET A 140 6.62 0.30 5.71
C MET A 140 5.12 0.06 5.52
N GLY A 141 4.71 -1.20 5.30
CA GLY A 141 3.29 -1.57 5.31
C GLY A 141 2.61 -1.30 6.65
N ALA A 142 3.28 -1.61 7.77
CA ALA A 142 2.80 -1.33 9.11
C ALA A 142 2.58 0.17 9.34
N VAL A 143 3.58 0.98 9.03
CA VAL A 143 3.51 2.45 9.11
C VAL A 143 2.34 2.99 8.29
N TYR A 144 2.16 2.49 7.07
CA TYR A 144 1.06 2.89 6.20
C TYR A 144 -0.31 2.55 6.81
N ARG A 145 -0.49 1.32 7.34
CA ARG A 145 -1.74 0.89 7.98
C ARG A 145 -2.08 1.71 9.22
N PHE A 146 -1.09 2.00 10.05
CA PHE A 146 -1.29 2.85 11.22
C PHE A 146 -1.78 4.25 10.85
N ASN A 147 -1.15 4.89 9.86
CA ASN A 147 -1.44 6.28 9.53
C ASN A 147 -2.69 6.45 8.64
N ARG A 148 -2.97 5.51 7.75
CA ARG A 148 -4.09 5.62 6.78
C ARG A 148 -5.37 4.97 7.25
N TYR A 149 -5.25 3.88 8.03
CA TYR A 149 -6.38 3.02 8.38
C TYR A 149 -6.65 2.98 9.88
N ASN A 150 -5.83 3.65 10.69
CA ASN A 150 -5.91 3.62 12.16
C ASN A 150 -5.95 2.19 12.73
N TRP A 151 -5.28 1.24 12.07
CA TRP A 151 -5.20 -0.12 12.56
C TRP A 151 -4.42 -0.17 13.87
N ASN A 152 -4.79 -1.10 14.75
CA ASN A 152 -4.02 -1.37 15.96
C ASN A 152 -2.83 -2.32 15.66
N TYR A 153 -1.97 -2.50 16.66
CA TYR A 153 -0.77 -3.33 16.54
C TYR A 153 -1.11 -4.78 16.12
N ASP A 154 -2.16 -5.39 16.69
CA ASP A 154 -2.49 -6.80 16.43
C ASP A 154 -2.94 -7.02 14.99
N GLN A 155 -3.74 -6.11 14.45
CA GLN A 155 -4.18 -6.13 13.05
C GLN A 155 -2.98 -6.02 12.10
N VAL A 156 -2.11 -5.05 12.35
CA VAL A 156 -0.90 -4.81 11.56
C VAL A 156 0.04 -6.00 11.62
N TYR A 157 0.32 -6.52 12.82
CA TYR A 157 1.23 -7.64 13.00
C TYR A 157 0.68 -8.94 12.39
N ALA A 158 -0.64 -9.13 12.42
CA ALA A 158 -1.28 -10.25 11.74
C ALA A 158 -1.11 -10.16 10.20
N GLU A 159 -1.23 -8.96 9.62
CA GLU A 159 -0.97 -8.73 8.19
C GLU A 159 0.52 -8.97 7.86
N MET A 160 1.45 -8.45 8.66
CA MET A 160 2.88 -8.69 8.47
C MET A 160 3.22 -10.19 8.41
N LYS A 161 2.61 -10.99 9.30
CA LYS A 161 2.81 -12.45 9.32
C LYS A 161 2.28 -13.17 8.07
N LYS A 162 1.21 -12.67 7.44
CA LYS A 162 0.72 -13.20 6.16
C LYS A 162 1.75 -13.06 5.04
N PHE A 163 2.66 -12.10 5.17
CA PHE A 163 3.78 -11.84 4.25
C PHE A 163 5.10 -12.33 4.82
N ASP A 164 5.12 -13.45 5.53
CA ASP A 164 6.30 -14.14 6.06
C ASP A 164 7.19 -13.26 6.98
N PHE A 165 6.64 -12.29 7.70
CA PHE A 165 7.42 -11.57 8.70
C PHE A 165 7.78 -12.47 9.88
N TYR A 166 9.06 -12.48 10.25
CA TYR A 166 9.57 -13.22 11.41
C TYR A 166 10.65 -12.42 12.13
N THR A 167 10.96 -12.80 13.39
CA THR A 167 11.90 -12.06 14.25
C THR A 167 13.24 -12.77 14.50
N ARG A 168 13.36 -14.02 14.04
CA ARG A 168 14.60 -14.77 14.14
C ARG A 168 15.68 -14.15 13.23
N TRP A 169 16.95 -14.47 13.53
CA TRP A 169 18.14 -14.00 12.80
C TRP A 169 18.31 -12.49 12.72
N GLY A 170 18.01 -11.79 13.83
CA GLY A 170 18.32 -10.36 13.99
C GLY A 170 17.21 -9.40 13.59
N HIS A 171 15.98 -9.86 13.31
CA HIS A 171 14.87 -8.97 12.93
C HIS A 171 13.99 -8.53 14.14
N GLY A 172 14.50 -8.67 15.37
CA GLY A 172 13.78 -8.27 16.60
C GLY A 172 13.51 -6.78 16.66
N ASP A 173 14.47 -5.96 16.24
CA ASP A 173 14.39 -4.49 16.31
C ASP A 173 13.30 -3.94 15.36
N MET A 174 13.08 -4.56 14.22
CA MET A 174 11.95 -4.20 13.34
C MET A 174 10.59 -4.47 13.99
N LYS A 175 10.44 -5.58 14.72
CA LYS A 175 9.23 -5.85 15.49
C LYS A 175 9.06 -4.84 16.61
N LYS A 176 10.13 -4.56 17.33
CA LYS A 176 10.15 -3.55 18.40
C LYS A 176 9.73 -2.18 17.87
N PHE A 177 10.26 -1.76 16.73
CA PHE A 177 9.86 -0.52 16.07
C PHE A 177 8.35 -0.48 15.84
N VAL A 178 7.75 -1.52 15.27
CA VAL A 178 6.32 -1.55 14.98
C VAL A 178 5.48 -1.45 16.26
N GLN A 179 5.93 -2.09 17.35
CA GLN A 179 5.30 -1.97 18.67
C GLN A 179 5.37 -0.55 19.24
N ASP A 180 6.57 0.04 19.23
CA ASP A 180 6.81 1.38 19.75
C ASP A 180 6.06 2.44 18.92
N TYR A 181 5.99 2.27 17.60
CA TYR A 181 5.27 3.17 16.71
C TYR A 181 3.78 3.18 17.02
N ALA A 182 3.16 2.00 17.20
CA ALA A 182 1.76 1.88 17.59
C ALA A 182 1.48 2.53 18.94
N ALA A 183 2.32 2.28 19.96
CA ALA A 183 2.20 2.87 21.29
C ALA A 183 2.29 4.40 21.27
N ASN A 184 3.23 4.94 20.48
CA ASN A 184 3.41 6.40 20.34
C ASN A 184 2.21 7.07 19.65
N LEU A 185 1.58 6.44 18.67
CA LEU A 185 0.37 6.98 18.05
C LEU A 185 -0.81 7.00 19.03
N THR A 186 -1.00 5.93 19.80
CA THR A 186 -2.05 5.84 20.82
C THR A 186 -1.88 6.93 21.89
N SER A 187 -0.67 7.17 22.36
CA SER A 187 -0.39 8.21 23.35
C SER A 187 -0.64 9.63 22.83
N LYS A 188 -0.27 9.92 21.57
CA LYS A 188 -0.56 11.20 20.93
C LYS A 188 -2.05 11.45 20.76
N GLN A 189 -2.83 10.44 20.38
CA GLN A 189 -4.28 10.54 20.25
C GLN A 189 -4.95 10.80 21.62
N ALA A 190 -4.53 10.11 22.67
CA ALA A 190 -5.03 10.32 24.02
C ALA A 190 -4.77 11.74 24.51
N THR A 191 -3.57 12.29 24.30
CA THR A 191 -3.23 13.66 24.68
C THR A 191 -4.05 14.69 23.90
N ALA A 192 -4.26 14.50 22.60
CA ALA A 192 -5.06 15.41 21.78
C ALA A 192 -6.53 15.45 22.25
N THR A 193 -7.10 14.32 22.62
CA THR A 193 -8.49 14.23 23.13
C THR A 193 -8.67 14.97 24.45
N VAL A 194 -7.71 14.88 25.37
CA VAL A 194 -7.74 15.58 26.66
C VAL A 194 -7.69 17.10 26.46
N THR A 195 -6.84 17.58 25.55
CA THR A 195 -6.72 19.03 25.26
C THR A 195 -7.98 19.63 24.66
N THR A 196 -8.72 18.86 23.85
CA THR A 196 -9.98 19.32 23.21
C THR A 196 -11.17 19.34 24.17
N SER A 197 -11.13 18.56 25.26
CA SER A 197 -12.20 18.47 26.26
C SER A 197 -12.09 19.52 27.38
N VAL A 198 -11.04 20.33 27.41
CA VAL A 198 -10.78 21.36 28.46
C VAL A 198 -11.04 22.79 27.96
N ASN A 199 -11.40 22.97 26.70
CA ASN A 199 -11.86 24.24 26.10
C ASN A 199 -13.37 24.21 25.85
#